data_fdbb32f8b2bf2c06240ec4e7ff0331c2
#
_entry.id   fdbb32f8b2bf2c06240ec4e7ff0331c2
#
_cell.length_a   1.000
_cell.length_b   1.000
_cell.length_c   1.000
_cell.angle_alpha   90.00
_cell.angle_beta   90.00
_cell.angle_gamma   90.00
#
_symmetry.space_group_name_H-M   'P 1'
#
loop_
_entity.id
_entity.type
_entity.pdbx_description
1 polymer ?
#
loop_
_entity_poly.entity_id
_entity_poly.type
_entity_poly.pdbx_seq_one_letter_code
_entity_poly.pdbx_strand_id
1 'polypeptide(L)'
;AVQMLLTPGPKMVWQFGELGNSQNTKNSDGGNNTDPKIVDWNWLDDPDKHYLMETYASMIQLRRDYPELFGPDARFTPNFSTDFATKTTTIRIDDGERYILAFINPAVGGEPVDVKLYVPSLKVENLRLHKASPGFEPRISLKSRNLTVAVPPHCFAVYTSDNMSGIDDVPVGVSGVSIIAEGGRIVVLGDYNSVEVHDLSGRPMPTEGLSSGIYIVTVDGHSTKIAL
;
A
#
# COMPACT_ATOMS: atom_id res chain seq x y z
N ALA A 1 11.72 -1.72 -0.49
CA ALA A 1 10.78 -0.64 -0.82
C ALA A 1 10.09 -0.11 0.44
N VAL A 2 9.23 -0.88 1.10
CA VAL A 2 8.37 -0.44 2.21
C VAL A 2 9.17 0.22 3.34
N GLN A 3 10.18 -0.44 3.88
CA GLN A 3 11.01 0.11 4.96
C GLN A 3 11.65 1.45 4.57
N MET A 4 12.21 1.55 3.36
CA MET A 4 12.84 2.76 2.87
C MET A 4 11.80 3.89 2.73
N LEU A 5 10.66 3.62 2.13
CA LEU A 5 9.65 4.63 1.84
C LEU A 5 8.89 5.07 3.09
N LEU A 6 8.70 4.21 4.08
CA LEU A 6 8.08 4.58 5.35
C LEU A 6 9.04 5.30 6.32
N THR A 7 10.34 5.29 6.10
CA THR A 7 11.26 6.10 6.91
C THR A 7 11.05 7.60 6.59
N PRO A 8 11.02 8.52 7.55
CA PRO A 8 10.93 9.95 7.31
C PRO A 8 12.12 10.52 6.52
N GLY A 9 11.96 11.73 5.99
CA GLY A 9 12.97 12.46 5.23
C GLY A 9 12.95 12.17 3.72
N PRO A 10 13.80 12.86 2.93
CA PRO A 10 13.84 12.73 1.48
C PRO A 10 14.30 11.34 1.05
N LYS A 11 13.79 10.89 -0.11
CA LYS A 11 14.11 9.59 -0.71
C LYS A 11 14.70 9.78 -2.10
N MET A 12 15.66 8.92 -2.41
CA MET A 12 16.19 8.79 -3.75
C MET A 12 15.99 7.35 -4.23
N VAL A 13 15.27 7.19 -5.33
CA VAL A 13 15.20 5.93 -6.07
C VAL A 13 16.18 6.05 -7.23
N TRP A 14 17.19 5.17 -7.25
CA TRP A 14 18.12 5.13 -8.36
C TRP A 14 17.47 4.46 -9.57
N GLN A 15 17.92 4.82 -10.74
CA GLN A 15 17.46 4.37 -12.05
C GLN A 15 16.95 2.92 -12.06
N PHE A 16 15.64 2.75 -12.27
CA PHE A 16 14.92 1.45 -12.26
C PHE A 16 15.10 0.57 -11.02
N GLY A 17 15.45 1.19 -9.87
CA GLY A 17 15.45 0.51 -8.58
C GLY A 17 14.04 0.02 -8.18
N GLU A 18 13.00 0.71 -8.66
CA GLU A 18 11.60 0.32 -8.50
C GLU A 18 11.22 -0.95 -9.27
N LEU A 19 12.01 -1.35 -10.24
CA LEU A 19 11.89 -2.61 -10.98
C LEU A 19 12.91 -3.67 -10.47
N GLY A 20 13.55 -3.42 -9.34
CA GLY A 20 14.53 -4.35 -8.78
C GLY A 20 15.77 -4.52 -9.67
N ASN A 21 16.20 -3.43 -10.34
CA ASN A 21 17.41 -3.47 -11.18
C ASN A 21 18.61 -3.93 -10.36
N SER A 22 19.13 -5.10 -10.68
CA SER A 22 20.30 -5.72 -10.06
C SER A 22 21.42 -5.98 -11.07
N GLN A 23 21.53 -5.13 -12.10
CA GLN A 23 22.57 -5.28 -13.11
C GLN A 23 23.97 -5.31 -12.47
N ASN A 24 24.86 -6.02 -13.14
CA ASN A 24 26.21 -6.26 -12.66
C ASN A 24 26.92 -4.96 -12.27
N THR A 25 27.20 -4.81 -10.97
CA THR A 25 27.88 -3.65 -10.41
C THR A 25 29.41 -3.85 -10.33
N LYS A 26 29.91 -5.00 -10.76
CA LYS A 26 31.33 -5.35 -10.75
C LYS A 26 31.83 -5.66 -12.15
N ASN A 27 33.04 -5.23 -12.43
CA ASN A 27 33.81 -5.66 -13.61
C ASN A 27 34.39 -7.07 -13.41
N SER A 28 34.93 -7.64 -14.45
CA SER A 28 35.59 -8.96 -14.40
C SER A 28 36.79 -9.01 -13.47
N ASP A 29 37.44 -7.89 -13.19
CA ASP A 29 38.55 -7.72 -12.24
C ASP A 29 38.10 -7.47 -10.79
N GLY A 30 36.77 -7.44 -10.53
CA GLY A 30 36.19 -7.18 -9.23
C GLY A 30 36.05 -5.69 -8.88
N GLY A 31 36.53 -4.80 -9.73
CA GLY A 31 36.32 -3.35 -9.59
C GLY A 31 34.84 -2.94 -9.74
N ASN A 32 34.51 -1.71 -9.38
CA ASN A 32 33.17 -1.19 -9.58
C ASN A 32 32.90 -0.92 -11.07
N ASN A 33 31.80 -1.48 -11.58
CA ASN A 33 31.35 -1.20 -12.93
C ASN A 33 30.60 0.15 -12.95
N THR A 34 31.22 1.14 -13.59
CA THR A 34 30.68 2.49 -13.75
C THR A 34 30.06 2.72 -15.14
N ASP A 35 30.04 1.71 -16.00
CA ASP A 35 29.46 1.82 -17.34
C ASP A 35 27.95 2.12 -17.26
N PRO A 36 27.40 2.76 -18.30
CA PRO A 36 25.95 2.96 -18.40
C PRO A 36 25.18 1.65 -18.25
N LYS A 37 24.14 1.66 -17.44
CA LYS A 37 23.28 0.48 -17.24
C LYS A 37 22.24 0.41 -18.34
N ILE A 38 22.02 -0.78 -18.87
CA ILE A 38 20.99 -1.03 -19.88
C ILE A 38 19.60 -0.88 -19.21
N VAL A 39 18.70 -0.22 -19.91
CA VAL A 39 17.28 -0.18 -19.58
C VAL A 39 16.59 -1.27 -20.37
N ASP A 40 16.02 -2.24 -19.68
CA ASP A 40 15.23 -3.30 -20.29
C ASP A 40 13.75 -3.10 -19.91
N TRP A 41 12.97 -2.62 -20.85
CA TRP A 41 11.54 -2.36 -20.66
C TRP A 41 10.72 -3.65 -20.52
N ASN A 42 11.24 -4.81 -20.95
CA ASN A 42 10.57 -6.10 -20.73
C ASN A 42 10.49 -6.48 -19.24
N TRP A 43 11.23 -5.78 -18.38
CA TRP A 43 11.07 -5.96 -16.93
C TRP A 43 9.68 -5.62 -16.43
N LEU A 44 8.92 -4.80 -17.15
CA LEU A 44 7.53 -4.51 -16.81
C LEU A 44 6.59 -5.70 -17.04
N ASP A 45 6.99 -6.65 -17.88
CA ASP A 45 6.23 -7.88 -18.15
C ASP A 45 6.49 -8.97 -17.08
N ASP A 46 7.49 -8.79 -16.22
CA ASP A 46 7.79 -9.67 -15.09
C ASP A 46 6.86 -9.34 -13.92
N PRO A 47 5.99 -10.28 -13.48
CA PRO A 47 5.00 -10.03 -12.44
C PRO A 47 5.61 -9.56 -11.11
N ASP A 48 6.77 -10.09 -10.72
CA ASP A 48 7.43 -9.74 -9.47
C ASP A 48 8.00 -8.31 -9.51
N LYS A 49 8.56 -7.93 -10.64
CA LYS A 49 9.07 -6.58 -10.87
C LYS A 49 7.94 -5.56 -10.96
N HIS A 50 6.88 -5.91 -11.66
CA HIS A 50 5.68 -5.09 -11.75
C HIS A 50 5.08 -4.87 -10.34
N TYR A 51 4.91 -5.94 -9.56
CA TYR A 51 4.45 -5.84 -8.17
C TYR A 51 5.37 -4.95 -7.30
N LEU A 52 6.69 -5.05 -7.48
CA LEU A 52 7.63 -4.18 -6.78
C LEU A 52 7.42 -2.71 -7.14
N MET A 53 7.23 -2.41 -8.44
CA MET A 53 6.94 -1.05 -8.91
C MET A 53 5.62 -0.52 -8.32
N GLU A 54 4.57 -1.34 -8.30
CA GLU A 54 3.29 -0.98 -7.68
C GLU A 54 3.42 -0.72 -6.18
N THR A 55 4.27 -1.50 -5.50
CA THR A 55 4.60 -1.27 -4.08
C THR A 55 5.27 0.10 -3.89
N TYR A 56 6.23 0.47 -4.74
CA TYR A 56 6.83 1.80 -4.72
C TYR A 56 5.80 2.89 -4.94
N ALA A 57 4.98 2.75 -5.99
CA ALA A 57 3.94 3.72 -6.32
C ALA A 57 2.94 3.93 -5.17
N SER A 58 2.46 2.84 -4.57
CA SER A 58 1.52 2.87 -3.46
C SER A 58 2.10 3.51 -2.19
N MET A 59 3.35 3.22 -1.86
CA MET A 59 4.02 3.84 -0.71
C MET A 59 4.35 5.31 -0.94
N ILE A 60 4.71 5.70 -2.16
CA ILE A 60 4.91 7.10 -2.54
C ILE A 60 3.57 7.84 -2.46
N GLN A 61 2.48 7.24 -2.94
CA GLN A 61 1.16 7.83 -2.85
C GLN A 61 0.75 8.05 -1.39
N LEU A 62 0.93 7.05 -0.51
CA LEU A 62 0.68 7.18 0.92
C LEU A 62 1.44 8.37 1.55
N ARG A 63 2.68 8.59 1.16
CA ARG A 63 3.47 9.75 1.63
C ARG A 63 2.92 11.09 1.11
N ARG A 64 2.39 11.13 -0.11
CA ARG A 64 1.80 12.33 -0.72
C ARG A 64 0.46 12.67 -0.12
N ASP A 65 -0.32 11.66 0.24
CA ASP A 65 -1.65 11.84 0.81
C ASP A 65 -1.59 12.30 2.28
N TYR A 66 -0.54 11.90 3.01
CA TYR A 66 -0.36 12.21 4.44
C TYR A 66 1.04 12.77 4.73
N PRO A 67 1.44 13.88 4.11
CA PRO A 67 2.80 14.42 4.23
C PRO A 67 3.17 14.79 5.68
N GLU A 68 2.20 15.16 6.51
CA GLU A 68 2.38 15.48 7.92
C GLU A 68 2.85 14.28 8.76
N LEU A 69 2.44 13.04 8.41
CA LEU A 69 2.93 11.83 9.08
C LEU A 69 4.39 11.50 8.74
N PHE A 70 4.97 12.17 7.76
CA PHE A 70 6.38 12.04 7.38
C PHE A 70 7.19 13.31 7.68
N GLY A 71 6.53 14.29 8.29
CA GLY A 71 7.11 15.56 8.75
C GLY A 71 7.80 15.46 10.12
N PRO A 72 8.33 16.58 10.61
CA PRO A 72 9.10 16.63 11.86
C PRO A 72 8.27 16.37 13.12
N ASP A 73 6.97 16.62 13.07
CA ASP A 73 6.08 16.49 14.24
C ASP A 73 5.51 15.08 14.41
N ALA A 74 5.65 14.23 13.39
CA ALA A 74 5.23 12.83 13.45
C ALA A 74 6.18 11.98 14.28
N ARG A 75 5.63 11.05 15.02
CA ARG A 75 6.40 10.07 15.78
C ARG A 75 6.76 8.89 14.89
N PHE A 76 8.03 8.72 14.64
CA PHE A 76 8.58 7.59 13.91
C PHE A 76 9.25 6.61 14.90
N THR A 77 8.71 5.42 15.01
CA THR A 77 9.20 4.38 15.93
C THR A 77 9.50 3.09 15.14
N PRO A 78 10.71 2.94 14.62
CA PRO A 78 11.15 1.69 14.02
C PRO A 78 11.59 0.70 15.10
N ASN A 79 11.38 -0.58 14.86
CA ASN A 79 11.95 -1.66 15.66
C ASN A 79 12.49 -2.74 14.73
N PHE A 80 13.79 -2.92 14.76
CA PHE A 80 14.49 -3.95 14.00
C PHE A 80 14.77 -5.13 14.92
N SER A 81 14.36 -6.33 14.53
CA SER A 81 14.70 -7.53 15.28
C SER A 81 16.22 -7.71 15.34
N THR A 82 16.72 -7.99 16.52
CA THR A 82 18.13 -8.40 16.74
C THR A 82 18.33 -9.90 16.47
N ASP A 83 17.25 -10.65 16.27
CA ASP A 83 17.32 -12.06 15.88
C ASP A 83 17.70 -12.16 14.41
N PHE A 84 18.91 -12.67 14.15
CA PHE A 84 19.42 -12.87 12.80
C PHE A 84 18.63 -13.91 11.99
N ALA A 85 17.89 -14.79 12.64
CA ALA A 85 17.07 -15.79 11.96
C ALA A 85 15.79 -15.18 11.39
N THR A 86 15.13 -14.31 12.14
CA THR A 86 13.86 -13.72 11.72
C THR A 86 14.00 -12.39 10.99
N LYS A 87 14.97 -11.55 11.39
CA LYS A 87 15.26 -10.21 10.80
C LYS A 87 14.00 -9.34 10.58
N THR A 88 12.94 -9.60 11.32
CA THR A 88 11.70 -8.89 11.18
C THR A 88 11.85 -7.42 11.53
N THR A 89 11.09 -6.57 10.86
CA THR A 89 11.06 -5.13 11.13
C THR A 89 9.63 -4.69 11.37
N THR A 90 9.43 -3.84 12.36
CA THR A 90 8.17 -3.10 12.51
C THR A 90 8.43 -1.61 12.46
N ILE A 91 7.47 -0.88 11.90
CA ILE A 91 7.49 0.58 11.86
C ILE A 91 6.15 1.08 12.36
N ARG A 92 6.18 2.02 13.29
CA ARG A 92 5.02 2.81 13.66
C ARG A 92 5.29 4.27 13.34
N ILE A 93 4.39 4.88 12.59
CA ILE A 93 4.34 6.31 12.34
C ILE A 93 3.00 6.78 12.89
N ASP A 94 2.99 7.82 13.71
CA ASP A 94 1.76 8.37 14.24
C ASP A 94 1.89 9.85 14.64
N ASP A 95 0.78 10.56 14.63
CA ASP A 95 0.63 11.92 15.18
C ASP A 95 -0.24 11.93 16.46
N GLY A 96 -0.64 10.76 16.95
CA GLY A 96 -1.51 10.56 18.11
C GLY A 96 -2.96 10.25 17.73
N GLU A 97 -3.39 10.57 16.52
CA GLU A 97 -4.73 10.33 16.00
C GLU A 97 -4.72 9.33 14.85
N ARG A 98 -3.73 9.45 13.95
CA ARG A 98 -3.56 8.61 12.77
C ARG A 98 -2.33 7.72 12.92
N TYR A 99 -2.38 6.53 12.34
CA TYR A 99 -1.33 5.54 12.43
C TYR A 99 -1.04 4.91 11.07
N ILE A 100 0.26 4.77 10.77
CA ILE A 100 0.78 3.85 9.76
C ILE A 100 1.60 2.82 10.49
N LEU A 101 1.24 1.54 10.34
CA LEU A 101 1.90 0.42 11.00
C LEU A 101 2.39 -0.55 9.93
N ALA A 102 3.68 -0.87 9.93
CA ALA A 102 4.26 -1.85 9.02
C ALA A 102 4.87 -3.02 9.79
N PHE A 103 4.65 -4.21 9.26
CA PHE A 103 5.17 -5.49 9.72
C PHE A 103 5.87 -6.15 8.55
N ILE A 104 7.17 -6.39 8.64
CA ILE A 104 8.00 -6.82 7.52
C ILE A 104 8.76 -8.09 7.93
N ASN A 105 8.64 -9.13 7.12
CA ASN A 105 9.40 -10.36 7.24
C ASN A 105 10.25 -10.59 5.98
N PRO A 106 11.54 -10.26 5.99
CA PRO A 106 12.44 -10.42 4.85
C PRO A 106 13.04 -11.83 4.73
N ALA A 107 12.63 -12.79 5.56
CA ALA A 107 13.15 -14.16 5.51
C ALA A 107 12.93 -14.80 4.13
N VAL A 108 13.88 -15.59 3.65
CA VAL A 108 13.84 -16.23 2.31
C VAL A 108 12.97 -17.49 2.28
N GLY A 109 12.46 -17.94 3.41
CA GLY A 109 11.61 -19.12 3.51
C GLY A 109 11.27 -19.43 4.96
N GLY A 110 10.52 -20.49 5.19
CA GLY A 110 10.06 -20.91 6.51
C GLY A 110 8.57 -20.65 6.70
N GLU A 111 8.12 -20.82 7.93
CA GLU A 111 6.74 -20.56 8.33
C GLU A 111 6.50 -19.06 8.58
N PRO A 112 5.24 -18.61 8.54
CA PRO A 112 4.88 -17.25 8.95
C PRO A 112 5.36 -16.94 10.36
N VAL A 113 5.91 -15.75 10.58
CA VAL A 113 6.43 -15.30 11.86
C VAL A 113 5.48 -14.31 12.50
N ASP A 114 5.20 -14.48 13.78
CA ASP A 114 4.44 -13.54 14.60
C ASP A 114 5.28 -12.29 14.89
N VAL A 115 5.03 -11.22 14.15
CA VAL A 115 5.70 -9.93 14.29
C VAL A 115 4.90 -9.04 15.24
N LYS A 116 5.55 -8.48 16.27
CA LYS A 116 4.89 -7.72 17.34
C LYS A 116 5.24 -6.25 17.31
N LEU A 117 4.23 -5.41 17.50
CA LEU A 117 4.39 -3.97 17.59
C LEU A 117 3.58 -3.42 18.79
N TYR A 118 4.23 -2.60 19.62
CA TYR A 118 3.57 -1.92 20.72
C TYR A 118 2.75 -0.70 20.22
N VAL A 119 1.45 -0.68 20.55
CA VAL A 119 0.48 0.32 20.07
C VAL A 119 -0.38 0.81 21.25
N PRO A 120 0.03 1.84 21.97
CA PRO A 120 -0.51 2.19 23.28
C PRO A 120 -1.99 2.58 23.31
N SER A 121 -2.54 3.08 22.23
CA SER A 121 -3.89 3.66 22.17
C SER A 121 -4.76 3.14 21.02
N LEU A 122 -4.29 2.11 20.31
CA LEU A 122 -4.95 1.61 19.11
C LEU A 122 -6.09 0.65 19.43
N LYS A 123 -7.16 0.72 18.63
CA LYS A 123 -8.19 -0.31 18.51
C LYS A 123 -8.03 -1.01 17.16
N VAL A 124 -8.00 -2.34 17.14
CA VAL A 124 -7.79 -3.12 15.90
C VAL A 124 -8.91 -2.90 14.89
N GLU A 125 -10.12 -2.69 15.35
CA GLU A 125 -11.29 -2.38 14.52
C GLU A 125 -11.14 -1.13 13.66
N ASN A 126 -10.21 -0.23 14.05
CA ASN A 126 -9.91 1.00 13.34
C ASN A 126 -8.71 0.87 12.39
N LEU A 127 -8.28 -0.35 12.09
CA LEU A 127 -7.19 -0.59 11.15
C LEU A 127 -7.71 -1.11 9.82
N ARG A 128 -7.13 -0.60 8.75
CA ARG A 128 -7.31 -1.10 7.38
C ARG A 128 -6.00 -1.60 6.82
N LEU A 129 -6.02 -2.78 6.21
CA LEU A 129 -4.87 -3.29 5.48
C LEU A 129 -4.70 -2.46 4.21
N HIS A 130 -3.50 -1.89 4.03
CA HIS A 130 -3.20 -1.08 2.87
C HIS A 130 -3.04 -1.94 1.62
N LYS A 131 -3.54 -1.49 0.49
CA LYS A 131 -3.58 -2.20 -0.80
C LYS A 131 -2.21 -2.66 -1.33
N ALA A 132 -1.13 -1.99 -0.96
CA ALA A 132 0.22 -2.41 -1.31
C ALA A 132 0.66 -3.69 -0.60
N SER A 133 -0.06 -4.15 0.42
CA SER A 133 0.28 -5.40 1.11
C SER A 133 0.01 -6.60 0.21
N PRO A 134 0.88 -7.63 0.21
CA PRO A 134 0.65 -8.84 -0.57
C PRO A 134 -0.69 -9.49 -0.24
N GLY A 135 -1.29 -10.16 -1.21
CA GLY A 135 -2.60 -10.79 -1.12
C GLY A 135 -2.67 -12.01 -0.19
N PHE A 136 -2.20 -11.90 1.05
CA PHE A 136 -2.44 -12.88 2.11
C PHE A 136 -3.35 -12.26 3.18
N GLU A 137 -4.12 -13.08 3.85
CA GLU A 137 -4.93 -12.64 4.99
C GLU A 137 -4.11 -12.73 6.28
N PRO A 138 -3.61 -11.61 6.81
CA PRO A 138 -2.82 -11.63 8.01
C PRO A 138 -3.68 -12.02 9.22
N ARG A 139 -3.25 -13.02 9.98
CA ARG A 139 -3.82 -13.24 11.31
C ARG A 139 -3.33 -12.13 12.23
N ILE A 140 -4.26 -11.34 12.75
CA ILE A 140 -3.94 -10.28 13.69
C ILE A 140 -4.55 -10.52 15.08
N SER A 141 -3.82 -10.14 16.10
CA SER A 141 -4.31 -10.15 17.48
C SER A 141 -3.74 -8.97 18.26
N LEU A 142 -4.55 -8.43 19.17
CA LEU A 142 -4.14 -7.37 20.10
C LEU A 142 -4.23 -7.88 21.53
N LYS A 143 -3.09 -7.99 22.21
CA LYS A 143 -3.00 -8.37 23.62
C LYS A 143 -2.09 -7.40 24.36
N SER A 144 -2.59 -6.84 25.48
CA SER A 144 -1.79 -5.93 26.32
C SER A 144 -1.08 -4.82 25.53
N ARG A 145 -1.77 -4.21 24.57
CA ARG A 145 -1.26 -3.16 23.68
C ARG A 145 -0.15 -3.62 22.71
N ASN A 146 0.02 -4.92 22.55
CA ASN A 146 0.89 -5.47 21.51
C ASN A 146 0.03 -6.01 20.38
N LEU A 147 0.14 -5.36 19.21
CA LEU A 147 -0.43 -5.85 17.98
C LEU A 147 0.52 -6.91 17.42
N THR A 148 0.01 -8.10 17.20
CA THR A 148 0.77 -9.21 16.60
C THR A 148 0.16 -9.53 15.25
N VAL A 149 1.00 -9.60 14.23
CA VAL A 149 0.63 -9.94 12.86
C VAL A 149 1.50 -11.11 12.41
N ALA A 150 0.87 -12.20 11.97
CA ALA A 150 1.57 -13.32 11.37
C ALA A 150 1.93 -12.97 9.92
N VAL A 151 3.21 -12.78 9.63
CA VAL A 151 3.71 -12.35 8.32
C VAL A 151 4.49 -13.49 7.67
N PRO A 152 4.07 -13.97 6.48
CA PRO A 152 4.83 -14.98 5.73
C PRO A 152 6.23 -14.50 5.33
N PRO A 153 7.14 -15.42 4.99
CA PRO A 153 8.44 -15.04 4.41
C PRO A 153 8.29 -14.17 3.16
N HIS A 154 9.24 -13.27 2.93
CA HIS A 154 9.26 -12.30 1.82
C HIS A 154 8.03 -11.37 1.74
N CYS A 155 7.24 -11.29 2.81
CA CYS A 155 6.02 -10.52 2.84
C CYS A 155 6.10 -9.34 3.81
N PHE A 156 5.14 -8.45 3.65
CA PHE A 156 4.91 -7.34 4.57
C PHE A 156 3.41 -7.10 4.71
N ALA A 157 3.00 -6.48 5.80
CA ALA A 157 1.66 -5.94 5.98
C ALA A 157 1.77 -4.48 6.43
N VAL A 158 1.10 -3.59 5.74
CA VAL A 158 0.98 -2.18 6.12
C VAL A 158 -0.47 -1.92 6.50
N TYR A 159 -0.68 -1.35 7.67
CA TYR A 159 -1.99 -0.94 8.15
C TYR A 159 -2.03 0.57 8.31
N THR A 160 -3.16 1.15 7.97
CA THR A 160 -3.50 2.54 8.26
C THR A 160 -4.71 2.61 9.18
N SER A 161 -4.85 3.67 9.96
CA SER A 161 -6.06 3.90 10.74
C SER A 161 -7.22 4.35 9.85
N ASP A 162 -8.47 4.08 10.27
CA ASP A 162 -9.68 4.39 9.50
C ASP A 162 -9.80 5.85 9.05
N ASN A 163 -9.38 6.78 9.92
CA ASN A 163 -9.41 8.21 9.63
C ASN A 163 -8.36 8.65 8.58
N MET A 164 -7.55 7.70 8.08
CA MET A 164 -6.62 7.90 6.96
C MET A 164 -7.19 7.38 5.63
N SER A 165 -8.33 6.70 5.64
CA SER A 165 -9.00 6.39 4.40
C SER A 165 -9.55 7.71 3.82
N GLY A 166 -8.77 8.39 2.99
CA GLY A 166 -9.35 9.15 1.89
C GLY A 166 -10.30 8.20 1.15
N ILE A 167 -11.22 8.71 0.35
CA ILE A 167 -12.22 7.94 -0.42
C ILE A 167 -11.52 7.02 -1.47
N ASP A 168 -10.40 6.41 -1.14
CA ASP A 168 -9.66 5.48 -1.96
C ASP A 168 -9.99 4.07 -1.48
N ASP A 169 -10.70 3.34 -2.32
CA ASP A 169 -11.00 1.91 -2.16
C ASP A 169 -11.73 1.54 -0.86
N VAL A 170 -12.88 2.14 -0.61
CA VAL A 170 -13.91 1.37 0.08
C VAL A 170 -14.30 0.27 -0.92
N PRO A 171 -13.99 -1.01 -0.70
CA PRO A 171 -14.69 -2.05 -1.41
C PRO A 171 -16.17 -1.72 -1.20
N VAL A 172 -16.92 -1.53 -2.27
CA VAL A 172 -18.36 -1.36 -2.14
C VAL A 172 -18.82 -2.57 -1.35
N GLY A 173 -19.11 -2.37 -0.09
CA GLY A 173 -19.49 -3.44 0.85
C GLY A 173 -20.91 -3.94 0.60
N VAL A 174 -21.34 -3.93 -0.64
CA VAL A 174 -22.46 -4.71 -1.14
C VAL A 174 -21.83 -6.01 -1.63
N SER A 175 -21.89 -7.03 -0.80
CA SER A 175 -21.47 -8.38 -1.15
C SER A 175 -22.07 -8.75 -2.52
N GLY A 176 -21.21 -8.92 -3.52
CA GLY A 176 -21.61 -9.33 -4.87
C GLY A 176 -21.73 -8.21 -5.92
N VAL A 177 -21.39 -6.94 -5.60
CA VAL A 177 -21.40 -5.84 -6.58
C VAL A 177 -19.98 -5.46 -6.95
N SER A 178 -19.69 -5.30 -8.25
CA SER A 178 -18.44 -4.79 -8.80
C SER A 178 -18.71 -3.57 -9.68
N ILE A 179 -17.85 -2.55 -9.60
CA ILE A 179 -17.95 -1.35 -10.44
C ILE A 179 -16.75 -1.33 -11.38
N ILE A 180 -17.02 -1.22 -12.68
CA ILE A 180 -16.03 -1.14 -13.75
C ILE A 180 -16.16 0.21 -14.44
N ALA A 181 -15.03 0.88 -14.66
CA ALA A 181 -14.93 2.10 -15.44
C ALA A 181 -14.08 1.87 -16.67
N GLU A 182 -14.68 1.94 -17.86
CA GLU A 182 -13.98 1.69 -19.12
C GLU A 182 -14.66 2.46 -20.27
N GLY A 183 -13.85 3.06 -21.14
CA GLY A 183 -14.33 3.67 -22.37
C GLY A 183 -15.36 4.79 -22.19
N GLY A 184 -15.25 5.58 -21.13
CA GLY A 184 -16.22 6.65 -20.82
C GLY A 184 -17.54 6.15 -20.22
N ARG A 185 -17.54 4.94 -19.66
CA ARG A 185 -18.72 4.30 -19.05
C ARG A 185 -18.39 3.78 -17.65
N ILE A 186 -19.38 3.88 -16.77
CA ILE A 186 -19.38 3.24 -15.46
C ILE A 186 -20.43 2.12 -15.48
N VAL A 187 -19.98 0.88 -15.29
CA VAL A 187 -20.82 -0.32 -15.30
C VAL A 187 -20.80 -0.92 -13.91
N VAL A 188 -21.98 -1.14 -13.35
CA VAL A 188 -22.16 -1.85 -12.08
C VAL A 188 -22.60 -3.27 -12.38
N LEU A 189 -21.84 -4.26 -11.87
CA LEU A 189 -22.12 -5.68 -12.03
C LEU A 189 -22.58 -6.27 -10.70
N GLY A 190 -23.59 -7.13 -10.72
CA GLY A 190 -24.18 -7.76 -9.53
C GLY A 190 -25.61 -7.30 -9.28
N ASP A 191 -26.19 -7.72 -8.15
CA ASP A 191 -27.54 -7.34 -7.76
C ASP A 191 -27.52 -6.05 -6.95
N TYR A 192 -28.21 -5.00 -7.43
CA TYR A 192 -28.34 -3.73 -6.74
C TYR A 192 -29.73 -3.10 -7.01
N ASN A 193 -30.16 -2.20 -6.12
CA ASN A 193 -31.46 -1.52 -6.23
C ASN A 193 -31.33 -0.09 -6.81
N SER A 194 -30.21 0.58 -6.54
CA SER A 194 -29.97 1.96 -6.97
C SER A 194 -28.50 2.20 -7.32
N VAL A 195 -28.27 3.05 -8.33
CA VAL A 195 -26.95 3.58 -8.68
C VAL A 195 -27.09 5.07 -9.01
N GLU A 196 -26.19 5.86 -8.45
CA GLU A 196 -26.06 7.29 -8.74
C GLU A 196 -24.60 7.61 -9.04
N VAL A 197 -24.36 8.48 -10.01
CA VAL A 197 -23.02 8.96 -10.37
C VAL A 197 -22.99 10.48 -10.23
N HIS A 198 -21.97 11.00 -9.55
CA HIS A 198 -21.77 12.44 -9.37
C HIS A 198 -20.34 12.83 -9.76
N ASP A 199 -20.15 14.05 -10.25
CA ASP A 199 -18.82 14.65 -10.35
C ASP A 199 -18.32 15.13 -8.97
N LEU A 200 -17.08 15.59 -8.89
CA LEU A 200 -16.50 16.09 -7.64
C LEU A 200 -17.19 17.35 -7.08
N SER A 201 -18.02 18.03 -7.87
CA SER A 201 -18.83 19.16 -7.40
C SER A 201 -20.20 18.74 -6.87
N GLY A 202 -20.48 17.42 -6.87
CA GLY A 202 -21.77 16.85 -6.43
C GLY A 202 -22.86 16.94 -7.50
N ARG A 203 -22.53 17.27 -8.75
CA ARG A 203 -23.50 17.32 -9.84
C ARG A 203 -23.78 15.90 -10.35
N PRO A 204 -25.06 15.50 -10.52
CA PRO A 204 -25.39 14.19 -11.06
C PRO A 204 -24.92 14.04 -12.51
N MET A 205 -24.37 12.88 -12.82
CA MET A 205 -23.82 12.53 -14.12
C MET A 205 -24.47 11.26 -14.64
N PRO A 206 -24.59 11.06 -15.97
CA PRO A 206 -24.99 9.78 -16.53
C PRO A 206 -23.90 8.73 -16.31
N THR A 207 -24.26 7.45 -16.46
CA THR A 207 -23.29 6.34 -16.40
C THR A 207 -22.51 6.14 -17.69
N GLU A 208 -22.86 6.84 -18.77
CA GLU A 208 -22.25 6.74 -20.10
C GLU A 208 -21.94 8.12 -20.67
N GLY A 209 -20.97 8.16 -21.60
CA GLY A 209 -20.54 9.40 -22.24
C GLY A 209 -19.74 10.31 -21.32
N LEU A 210 -19.10 9.73 -20.32
CA LEU A 210 -18.26 10.43 -19.36
C LEU A 210 -16.89 10.75 -19.97
N SER A 211 -16.37 11.92 -19.70
CA SER A 211 -14.97 12.27 -20.02
C SER A 211 -14.02 11.72 -18.97
N SER A 212 -12.73 11.67 -19.31
CA SER A 212 -11.69 11.33 -18.31
C SER A 212 -11.79 12.26 -17.12
N GLY A 213 -11.87 11.68 -15.92
CA GLY A 213 -12.08 12.41 -14.69
C GLY A 213 -12.34 11.50 -13.50
N ILE A 214 -12.65 12.13 -12.37
CA ILE A 214 -12.99 11.42 -11.14
C ILE A 214 -14.47 11.60 -10.86
N TYR A 215 -15.14 10.50 -10.55
CA TYR A 215 -16.57 10.44 -10.27
C TYR A 215 -16.82 9.74 -8.94
N ILE A 216 -17.91 10.12 -8.27
CA ILE A 216 -18.44 9.43 -7.09
C ILE A 216 -19.60 8.56 -7.56
N VAL A 217 -19.48 7.27 -7.37
CA VAL A 217 -20.53 6.29 -7.68
C VAL A 217 -21.11 5.79 -6.38
N THR A 218 -22.43 5.93 -6.23
CA THR A 218 -23.16 5.44 -5.06
C THR A 218 -24.07 4.29 -5.49
N VAL A 219 -23.88 3.13 -4.89
CA VAL A 219 -24.71 1.94 -5.11
C VAL A 219 -25.36 1.55 -3.79
N ASP A 220 -26.69 1.52 -3.75
CA ASP A 220 -27.47 1.18 -2.56
C ASP A 220 -27.05 1.97 -1.30
N GLY A 221 -26.73 3.27 -1.48
CA GLY A 221 -26.30 4.16 -0.41
C GLY A 221 -24.80 4.07 -0.05
N HIS A 222 -24.03 3.19 -0.67
CA HIS A 222 -22.58 3.08 -0.49
C HIS A 222 -21.84 3.80 -1.62
N SER A 223 -21.06 4.80 -1.28
CA SER A 223 -20.32 5.61 -2.26
C SER A 223 -18.89 5.15 -2.44
N THR A 224 -18.43 5.12 -3.69
CA THR A 224 -17.02 4.89 -4.05
C THR A 224 -16.57 5.90 -5.09
N LYS A 225 -15.26 6.14 -5.15
CA LYS A 225 -14.64 7.03 -6.10
C LYS A 225 -14.05 6.22 -7.25
N ILE A 226 -14.39 6.61 -8.46
CA ILE A 226 -13.95 5.94 -9.69
C ILE A 226 -13.21 6.96 -10.57
N ALA A 227 -12.07 6.55 -11.12
CA ALA A 227 -11.37 7.30 -12.16
C ALA A 227 -11.67 6.70 -13.54
N LEU A 228 -11.96 7.57 -14.52
CA LEU A 228 -12.16 7.26 -15.94
C LEU A 228 -11.05 7.84 -16.78
#